data_688526be0abf0235101be6657b44d307
#
_entry.id   688526be0abf0235101be6657b44d307
#
_cell.length_a   1.000
_cell.length_b   1.000
_cell.length_c   1.000
_cell.angle_alpha   90.00
_cell.angle_beta   90.00
_cell.angle_gamma   90.00
#
_symmetry.space_group_name_H-M   'P 1'
#
loop_
_entity.id
_entity.type
_entity.pdbx_description
1 polymer ?
#
loop_
_entity_poly.entity_id
_entity_poly.type
_entity_poly.pdbx_seq_one_letter_code
_entity_poly.pdbx_strand_id
1 'polypeptide(L)'
;KLRNYIIDGGFDAVVCVHLFPAEAMTAIRRNGHKDLPTIFVMTDYTCIPFLDETELDGYVIPHEHLIEEFAKRGIPREKLHPLGIPIGREFQHSNPKMEARRKIAESYGWDISPWKNWFLIMTGSMGYGSTQEIIDETINQSHDKTEIIAVCGRNEEMLIKLTEDNKTRKIVHPIGYTDDVPLLMDACDVLFTKPGGISSTEAICKSIPII
;
A
#
# COMPACT_ATOMS: atom_id res chain seq x y z
N LYS A 1 0.07 -14.82 -25.69
CA LYS A 1 -0.92 -15.38 -24.72
C LYS A 1 -1.88 -14.28 -24.22
N LEU A 2 -1.40 -13.15 -23.69
CA LEU A 2 -2.27 -12.06 -23.18
C LEU A 2 -3.22 -11.53 -24.27
N ARG A 3 -2.70 -11.24 -25.48
CA ARG A 3 -3.53 -10.76 -26.60
C ARG A 3 -4.72 -11.68 -26.88
N ASN A 4 -4.50 -12.98 -27.01
CA ASN A 4 -5.59 -13.93 -27.27
C ASN A 4 -6.57 -13.99 -26.12
N TYR A 5 -6.09 -13.97 -24.88
CA TYR A 5 -6.96 -13.92 -23.69
C TYR A 5 -7.87 -12.68 -23.67
N ILE A 6 -7.33 -11.51 -24.01
CA ILE A 6 -8.09 -10.25 -24.04
C ILE A 6 -9.12 -10.26 -25.19
N ILE A 7 -8.70 -10.67 -26.39
CA ILE A 7 -9.54 -10.62 -27.59
C ILE A 7 -10.65 -11.68 -27.53
N ASP A 8 -10.27 -12.92 -27.18
CA ASP A 8 -11.22 -14.04 -27.16
C ASP A 8 -12.12 -14.02 -25.90
N GLY A 9 -11.74 -13.24 -24.88
CA GLY A 9 -12.43 -13.18 -23.58
C GLY A 9 -13.73 -12.37 -23.58
N GLY A 10 -14.01 -11.58 -24.62
CA GLY A 10 -15.25 -10.78 -24.74
C GLY A 10 -15.41 -9.70 -23.66
N PHE A 11 -14.31 -9.10 -23.25
CA PHE A 11 -14.32 -8.04 -22.23
C PHE A 11 -14.84 -6.72 -22.78
N ASP A 12 -15.62 -5.99 -21.97
CA ASP A 12 -16.16 -4.67 -22.30
C ASP A 12 -15.12 -3.55 -22.11
N ALA A 13 -14.16 -3.73 -21.23
CA ALA A 13 -13.08 -2.79 -20.95
C ALA A 13 -11.87 -3.48 -20.29
N VAL A 14 -10.71 -2.81 -20.31
CA VAL A 14 -9.50 -3.25 -19.62
C VAL A 14 -9.01 -2.15 -18.68
N VAL A 15 -8.73 -2.51 -17.44
CA VAL A 15 -8.09 -1.63 -16.45
C VAL A 15 -6.69 -2.15 -16.17
N CYS A 16 -5.69 -1.31 -16.43
CA CYS A 16 -4.30 -1.59 -16.16
C CYS A 16 -3.86 -0.88 -14.87
N VAL A 17 -3.22 -1.59 -13.97
CA VAL A 17 -2.69 -1.04 -12.70
C VAL A 17 -1.16 -1.10 -12.63
N HIS A 18 -0.53 -1.45 -13.75
CA HIS A 18 0.93 -1.53 -13.89
C HIS A 18 1.34 -1.24 -15.34
N LEU A 19 2.56 -0.72 -15.53
CA LEU A 19 3.06 -0.30 -16.84
C LEU A 19 3.05 -1.44 -17.88
N PHE A 20 3.56 -2.63 -17.55
CA PHE A 20 3.68 -3.73 -18.51
C PHE A 20 2.35 -4.14 -19.17
N PRO A 21 1.24 -4.34 -18.45
CA PRO A 21 -0.05 -4.56 -19.11
C PRO A 21 -0.52 -3.35 -19.93
N ALA A 22 -0.20 -2.11 -19.54
CA ALA A 22 -0.54 -0.90 -20.32
C ALA A 22 0.21 -0.85 -21.66
N GLU A 23 1.50 -1.15 -21.67
CA GLU A 23 2.29 -1.29 -22.89
C GLU A 23 1.77 -2.43 -23.79
N ALA A 24 1.44 -3.58 -23.19
CA ALA A 24 0.85 -4.71 -23.93
C ALA A 24 -0.50 -4.33 -24.56
N MET A 25 -1.35 -3.59 -23.85
CA MET A 25 -2.61 -3.07 -24.39
C MET A 25 -2.38 -2.05 -25.48
N THR A 26 -1.41 -1.17 -25.35
CA THR A 26 -0.99 -0.22 -26.42
C THR A 26 -0.61 -0.98 -27.69
N ALA A 27 0.20 -2.04 -27.57
CA ALA A 27 0.57 -2.88 -28.71
C ALA A 27 -0.65 -3.59 -29.33
N ILE A 28 -1.59 -4.11 -28.53
CA ILE A 28 -2.83 -4.73 -29.00
C ILE A 28 -3.68 -3.73 -29.78
N ARG A 29 -3.84 -2.50 -29.25
CA ARG A 29 -4.63 -1.43 -29.86
C ARG A 29 -4.02 -0.95 -31.19
N ARG A 30 -2.70 -0.79 -31.25
CA ARG A 30 -1.97 -0.47 -32.51
C ARG A 30 -2.18 -1.52 -33.61
N ASN A 31 -2.42 -2.78 -33.21
CA ASN A 31 -2.65 -3.89 -34.12
C ASN A 31 -4.13 -4.18 -34.43
N GLY A 32 -5.00 -3.16 -34.36
CA GLY A 32 -6.36 -3.21 -34.89
C GLY A 32 -7.48 -3.42 -33.86
N HIS A 33 -7.18 -3.41 -32.57
CA HIS A 33 -8.18 -3.57 -31.49
C HIS A 33 -8.36 -2.26 -30.69
N LYS A 34 -8.59 -1.14 -31.39
CA LYS A 34 -8.72 0.18 -30.77
C LYS A 34 -10.07 0.38 -30.04
N ASP A 35 -11.07 -0.41 -30.39
CA ASP A 35 -12.44 -0.24 -29.87
C ASP A 35 -12.63 -0.79 -28.45
N LEU A 36 -11.65 -1.50 -27.88
CA LEU A 36 -11.71 -1.99 -26.50
C LEU A 36 -11.23 -0.89 -25.54
N PRO A 37 -12.15 -0.28 -24.75
CA PRO A 37 -11.81 0.77 -23.81
C PRO A 37 -10.69 0.31 -22.85
N THR A 38 -9.67 1.12 -22.69
CA THR A 38 -8.52 0.76 -21.85
C THR A 38 -8.10 1.94 -21.01
N ILE A 39 -8.08 1.76 -19.69
CA ILE A 39 -7.76 2.80 -18.70
C ILE A 39 -6.56 2.35 -17.88
N PHE A 40 -5.67 3.28 -17.57
CA PHE A 40 -4.61 3.10 -16.58
C PHE A 40 -5.01 3.72 -15.25
N VAL A 41 -4.77 3.01 -14.15
CA VAL A 41 -4.96 3.53 -12.79
C VAL A 41 -3.60 3.60 -12.11
N MET A 42 -3.14 4.81 -11.83
CA MET A 42 -1.89 5.05 -11.11
C MET A 42 -1.99 4.59 -9.66
N THR A 43 -0.91 3.98 -9.19
CA THR A 43 -0.71 3.58 -7.79
C THR A 43 0.48 4.29 -7.14
N ASP A 44 1.07 5.26 -7.84
CA ASP A 44 2.21 6.07 -7.41
C ASP A 44 1.89 7.55 -7.49
N TYR A 45 2.43 8.37 -6.60
CA TYR A 45 2.24 9.83 -6.53
C TYR A 45 3.14 10.61 -7.50
N THR A 46 3.66 9.96 -8.52
CA THR A 46 4.45 10.57 -9.59
C THR A 46 4.20 9.87 -10.91
N CYS A 47 4.46 10.55 -12.03
CA CYS A 47 4.39 9.93 -13.34
C CYS A 47 5.55 8.94 -13.51
N ILE A 48 5.23 7.66 -13.62
CA ILE A 48 6.22 6.61 -13.81
C ILE A 48 6.90 6.72 -15.19
N PRO A 49 8.17 6.30 -15.32
CA PRO A 49 8.86 6.26 -16.62
C PRO A 49 8.09 5.44 -17.65
N PHE A 50 8.18 5.85 -18.92
CA PHE A 50 7.57 5.17 -20.08
C PHE A 50 6.04 5.17 -20.13
N LEU A 51 5.35 5.83 -19.18
CA LEU A 51 3.89 5.94 -19.24
C LEU A 51 3.43 6.71 -20.48
N ASP A 52 4.19 7.69 -20.92
CA ASP A 52 4.00 8.49 -22.13
C ASP A 52 4.11 7.69 -23.45
N GLU A 53 4.71 6.52 -23.40
CA GLU A 53 4.77 5.60 -24.56
C GLU A 53 3.47 4.77 -24.73
N THR A 54 2.55 4.86 -23.76
CA THR A 54 1.28 4.16 -23.82
C THR A 54 0.19 4.96 -24.54
N GLU A 55 -0.70 4.27 -25.26
CA GLU A 55 -1.83 4.87 -26.00
C GLU A 55 -3.16 4.32 -25.48
N LEU A 56 -3.60 4.83 -24.33
CA LEU A 56 -4.82 4.39 -23.66
C LEU A 56 -5.91 5.47 -23.77
N ASP A 57 -7.14 5.13 -23.40
CA ASP A 57 -8.27 6.06 -23.48
C ASP A 57 -8.31 7.02 -22.30
N GLY A 58 -7.81 6.60 -21.12
CA GLY A 58 -7.75 7.44 -19.94
C GLY A 58 -6.70 6.99 -18.93
N TYR A 59 -6.28 7.94 -18.10
CA TYR A 59 -5.33 7.74 -17.01
C TYR A 59 -5.90 8.32 -15.73
N VAL A 60 -6.23 7.45 -14.79
CA VAL A 60 -6.61 7.86 -13.42
C VAL A 60 -5.34 8.18 -12.67
N ILE A 61 -5.24 9.43 -12.20
CA ILE A 61 -4.07 9.94 -11.49
C ILE A 61 -4.41 10.30 -10.04
N PRO A 62 -3.42 10.32 -9.13
CA PRO A 62 -3.66 10.48 -7.70
C PRO A 62 -4.29 11.80 -7.29
N HIS A 63 -3.93 12.91 -7.94
CA HIS A 63 -4.39 14.24 -7.52
C HIS A 63 -4.31 15.26 -8.68
N GLU A 64 -5.16 16.28 -8.63
CA GLU A 64 -5.21 17.34 -9.66
C GLU A 64 -3.89 18.12 -9.80
N HIS A 65 -3.12 18.31 -8.72
CA HIS A 65 -1.81 18.97 -8.77
C HIS A 65 -0.77 18.24 -9.62
N LEU A 66 -1.01 16.96 -9.93
CA LEU A 66 -0.12 16.16 -10.77
C LEU A 66 -0.42 16.28 -12.27
N ILE A 67 -1.55 16.90 -12.67
CA ILE A 67 -1.92 17.06 -14.09
C ILE A 67 -0.77 17.68 -14.90
N GLU A 68 -0.15 18.74 -14.35
CA GLU A 68 0.95 19.42 -15.03
C GLU A 68 2.20 18.54 -15.18
N GLU A 69 2.49 17.71 -14.21
CA GLU A 69 3.62 16.77 -14.26
C GLU A 69 3.40 15.74 -15.38
N PHE A 70 2.21 15.11 -15.41
CA PHE A 70 1.87 14.10 -16.41
C PHE A 70 1.79 14.71 -17.81
N ALA A 71 1.21 15.89 -17.96
CA ALA A 71 1.11 16.58 -19.24
C ALA A 71 2.49 16.96 -19.79
N LYS A 72 3.42 17.43 -18.95
CA LYS A 72 4.81 17.72 -19.34
C LYS A 72 5.57 16.48 -19.81
N ARG A 73 5.17 15.31 -19.37
CA ARG A 73 5.73 14.03 -19.81
C ARG A 73 5.06 13.46 -21.06
N GLY A 74 4.08 14.15 -21.64
CA GLY A 74 3.47 13.79 -22.92
C GLY A 74 2.09 13.15 -22.84
N ILE A 75 1.52 12.96 -21.64
CA ILE A 75 0.15 12.45 -21.51
C ILE A 75 -0.85 13.58 -21.82
N PRO A 76 -1.79 13.40 -22.78
CA PRO A 76 -2.79 14.40 -23.11
C PRO A 76 -3.66 14.77 -21.90
N ARG A 77 -3.83 16.07 -21.63
CA ARG A 77 -4.57 16.57 -20.45
C ARG A 77 -6.01 16.05 -20.38
N GLU A 78 -6.67 15.97 -21.52
CA GLU A 78 -8.05 15.50 -21.67
C GLU A 78 -8.23 14.02 -21.29
N LYS A 79 -7.14 13.28 -21.19
CA LYS A 79 -7.13 11.88 -20.75
C LYS A 79 -6.75 11.70 -19.28
N LEU A 80 -6.39 12.77 -18.58
CA LEU A 80 -6.00 12.74 -17.17
C LEU A 80 -7.22 12.93 -16.27
N HIS A 81 -7.50 11.96 -15.42
CA HIS A 81 -8.63 11.96 -14.50
C HIS A 81 -8.12 11.89 -13.04
N PRO A 82 -8.11 13.01 -12.29
CA PRO A 82 -7.59 13.06 -10.92
C PRO A 82 -8.59 12.49 -9.90
N LEU A 83 -8.77 11.19 -9.91
CA LEU A 83 -9.75 10.48 -9.09
C LEU A 83 -9.17 9.86 -7.81
N GLY A 84 -7.85 9.92 -7.63
CA GLY A 84 -7.16 9.34 -6.47
C GLY A 84 -6.62 7.94 -6.71
N ILE A 85 -5.82 7.46 -5.77
CA ILE A 85 -5.37 6.06 -5.72
C ILE A 85 -6.48 5.23 -5.07
N PRO A 86 -6.98 4.17 -5.72
CA PRO A 86 -8.03 3.33 -5.14
C PRO A 86 -7.48 2.52 -3.96
N ILE A 87 -8.21 2.56 -2.86
CA ILE A 87 -7.96 1.77 -1.64
C ILE A 87 -9.21 0.99 -1.26
N GLY A 88 -9.05 -0.01 -0.41
CA GLY A 88 -10.17 -0.80 0.11
C GLY A 88 -11.19 0.04 0.87
N ARG A 89 -12.47 -0.35 0.79
CA ARG A 89 -13.56 0.37 1.48
C ARG A 89 -13.43 0.36 3.00
N GLU A 90 -12.78 -0.65 3.55
CA GLU A 90 -12.48 -0.83 4.97
C GLU A 90 -11.61 0.29 5.54
N PHE A 91 -10.82 0.97 4.70
CA PHE A 91 -10.03 2.14 5.12
C PHE A 91 -10.85 3.42 5.25
N GLN A 92 -12.06 3.47 4.69
CA GLN A 92 -12.95 4.64 4.76
C GLN A 92 -13.65 4.78 6.12
N HIS A 93 -13.64 3.74 6.94
CA HIS A 93 -14.24 3.74 8.26
C HIS A 93 -13.16 3.69 9.33
N SER A 94 -13.22 4.60 10.32
CA SER A 94 -12.29 4.63 11.44
C SER A 94 -12.98 4.18 12.73
N ASN A 95 -12.31 3.37 13.50
CA ASN A 95 -12.73 3.00 14.85
C ASN A 95 -12.09 3.96 15.86
N PRO A 96 -12.74 4.24 17.00
CA PRO A 96 -12.08 4.92 18.11
C PRO A 96 -10.82 4.16 18.53
N LYS A 97 -9.70 4.87 18.71
CA LYS A 97 -8.38 4.26 18.96
C LYS A 97 -8.39 3.22 20.09
N MET A 98 -9.00 3.54 21.22
CA MET A 98 -9.05 2.61 22.37
C MET A 98 -9.89 1.36 22.08
N GLU A 99 -10.93 1.48 21.28
CA GLU A 99 -11.72 0.33 20.84
C GLU A 99 -10.92 -0.55 19.86
N ALA A 100 -10.22 0.08 18.91
CA ALA A 100 -9.34 -0.62 17.98
C ALA A 100 -8.24 -1.39 18.72
N ARG A 101 -7.59 -0.77 19.71
CA ARG A 101 -6.57 -1.41 20.55
C ARG A 101 -7.13 -2.61 21.29
N ARG A 102 -8.30 -2.48 21.90
CA ARG A 102 -8.96 -3.60 22.58
C ARG A 102 -9.23 -4.76 21.63
N LYS A 103 -9.84 -4.47 20.46
CA LYS A 103 -10.14 -5.51 19.45
C LYS A 103 -8.88 -6.23 18.98
N ILE A 104 -7.80 -5.50 18.69
CA ILE A 104 -6.53 -6.10 18.26
C ILE A 104 -5.93 -6.96 19.37
N ALA A 105 -5.85 -6.45 20.60
CA ALA A 105 -5.32 -7.21 21.73
C ALA A 105 -6.10 -8.52 21.95
N GLU A 106 -7.43 -8.47 21.87
CA GLU A 106 -8.30 -9.66 22.00
C GLU A 106 -8.10 -10.64 20.85
N SER A 107 -8.06 -10.16 19.58
CA SER A 107 -7.93 -11.01 18.38
C SER A 107 -6.61 -11.78 18.36
N TYR A 108 -5.51 -11.16 18.81
CA TYR A 108 -4.18 -11.77 18.82
C TYR A 108 -3.78 -12.38 20.16
N GLY A 109 -4.63 -12.27 21.18
CA GLY A 109 -4.34 -12.77 22.52
C GLY A 109 -3.18 -12.07 23.21
N TRP A 110 -2.99 -10.77 22.92
CA TRP A 110 -1.88 -10.00 23.46
C TRP A 110 -2.22 -9.34 24.79
N ASP A 111 -1.32 -9.48 25.76
CA ASP A 111 -1.33 -8.71 27.01
C ASP A 111 -0.49 -7.43 26.82
N ILE A 112 -1.06 -6.45 26.10
CA ILE A 112 -0.37 -5.20 25.79
C ILE A 112 -1.11 -4.00 26.39
N SER A 113 -0.33 -3.02 26.85
CA SER A 113 -0.89 -1.83 27.47
C SER A 113 -1.56 -0.91 26.46
N PRO A 114 -2.86 -0.61 26.59
CA PRO A 114 -3.53 0.31 25.69
C PRO A 114 -3.12 1.78 25.88
N TRP A 115 -2.36 2.09 26.94
CA TRP A 115 -1.91 3.43 27.32
C TRP A 115 -0.52 3.78 26.82
N LYS A 116 0.24 2.80 26.28
CA LYS A 116 1.52 3.03 25.63
C LYS A 116 1.32 3.57 24.21
N ASN A 117 2.38 4.09 23.61
CA ASN A 117 2.39 4.37 22.18
C ASN A 117 2.44 3.06 21.40
N TRP A 118 1.60 2.90 20.41
CA TRP A 118 1.60 1.74 19.52
C TRP A 118 2.17 2.15 18.18
N PHE A 119 3.27 1.53 17.78
CA PHE A 119 3.93 1.79 16.50
C PHE A 119 3.70 0.61 15.55
N LEU A 120 3.20 0.92 14.37
CA LEU A 120 2.98 -0.06 13.31
C LEU A 120 4.14 -0.01 12.33
N ILE A 121 4.80 -1.15 12.11
CA ILE A 121 5.89 -1.28 11.14
C ILE A 121 5.43 -2.16 9.99
N MET A 122 5.39 -1.60 8.77
CA MET A 122 4.96 -2.28 7.55
C MET A 122 5.96 -2.02 6.43
N THR A 123 7.10 -2.67 6.47
CA THR A 123 8.20 -2.44 5.54
C THR A 123 8.02 -3.10 4.17
N GLY A 124 7.00 -3.95 4.01
CA GLY A 124 6.68 -4.62 2.74
C GLY A 124 7.82 -5.49 2.23
N SER A 125 8.41 -5.12 1.08
CA SER A 125 9.54 -5.85 0.47
C SER A 125 10.91 -5.53 1.06
N MET A 126 11.01 -4.62 2.04
CA MET A 126 12.25 -4.40 2.78
C MET A 126 12.63 -5.68 3.55
N GLY A 127 13.91 -5.98 3.58
CA GLY A 127 14.40 -7.18 4.23
C GLY A 127 14.28 -7.14 5.75
N TYR A 128 14.44 -8.30 6.38
CA TYR A 128 14.45 -8.47 7.82
C TYR A 128 15.42 -7.49 8.53
N GLY A 129 16.64 -7.31 8.02
CA GLY A 129 17.65 -6.46 8.65
C GLY A 129 17.17 -5.03 8.87
N SER A 130 16.63 -4.39 7.84
CA SER A 130 16.11 -3.01 7.93
C SER A 130 14.93 -2.91 8.91
N THR A 131 14.06 -3.93 8.95
CA THR A 131 12.95 -3.97 9.90
C THR A 131 13.45 -4.10 11.33
N GLN A 132 14.44 -4.97 11.57
CA GLN A 132 15.04 -5.15 12.90
C GLN A 132 15.78 -3.89 13.37
N GLU A 133 16.49 -3.19 12.48
CA GLU A 133 17.14 -1.90 12.79
C GLU A 133 16.12 -0.83 13.23
N ILE A 134 14.97 -0.72 12.55
CA ILE A 134 13.89 0.19 12.95
C ILE A 134 13.35 -0.20 14.35
N ILE A 135 13.14 -1.50 14.60
CA ILE A 135 12.69 -1.99 15.91
C ILE A 135 13.68 -1.62 17.00
N ASP A 136 14.97 -1.93 16.79
CA ASP A 136 16.02 -1.69 17.79
C ASP A 136 16.17 -0.20 18.10
N GLU A 137 16.18 0.65 17.08
CA GLU A 137 16.25 2.09 17.28
C GLU A 137 15.01 2.64 17.99
N THR A 138 13.83 2.15 17.61
CA THR A 138 12.58 2.53 18.28
C THR A 138 12.60 2.18 19.75
N ILE A 139 13.08 0.99 20.12
CA ILE A 139 13.20 0.55 21.51
C ILE A 139 14.20 1.43 22.28
N ASN A 140 15.36 1.72 21.68
CA ASN A 140 16.40 2.55 22.29
C ASN A 140 15.90 3.96 22.61
N GLN A 141 15.06 4.53 21.75
CA GLN A 141 14.54 5.89 21.91
C GLN A 141 13.28 5.98 22.80
N SER A 142 12.47 4.92 22.85
CA SER A 142 11.13 4.97 23.46
C SER A 142 11.08 4.65 24.97
N HIS A 143 12.15 4.13 25.55
CA HIS A 143 12.26 3.85 27.01
C HIS A 143 11.02 3.12 27.60
N ASP A 144 10.65 1.96 27.07
CA ASP A 144 9.54 1.10 27.53
C ASP A 144 8.12 1.70 27.44
N LYS A 145 7.96 2.85 26.79
CA LYS A 145 6.64 3.50 26.63
C LYS A 145 5.93 3.11 25.33
N THR A 146 6.46 2.12 24.61
CA THR A 146 6.01 1.77 23.26
C THR A 146 5.70 0.28 23.16
N GLU A 147 4.70 -0.04 22.39
CA GLU A 147 4.42 -1.36 21.82
C GLU A 147 4.66 -1.31 20.32
N ILE A 148 5.31 -2.31 19.76
CA ILE A 148 5.69 -2.37 18.34
C ILE A 148 4.98 -3.54 17.68
N ILE A 149 4.19 -3.25 16.67
CA ILE A 149 3.50 -4.26 15.86
C ILE A 149 4.19 -4.30 14.49
N ALA A 150 4.81 -5.43 14.15
CA ALA A 150 5.54 -5.60 12.91
C ALA A 150 4.79 -6.55 11.96
N VAL A 151 4.23 -6.00 10.88
CA VAL A 151 3.51 -6.80 9.87
C VAL A 151 4.50 -7.32 8.83
N CYS A 152 4.74 -8.63 8.87
CA CYS A 152 5.64 -9.35 7.97
C CYS A 152 4.97 -9.75 6.63
N GLY A 153 3.64 -9.67 6.55
CA GLY A 153 2.89 -10.11 5.40
C GLY A 153 3.15 -11.58 5.06
N ARG A 154 3.47 -11.87 3.81
CA ARG A 154 3.77 -13.23 3.32
C ARG A 154 5.23 -13.64 3.50
N ASN A 155 6.05 -12.83 4.16
CA ASN A 155 7.45 -13.13 4.42
C ASN A 155 7.60 -13.96 5.70
N GLU A 156 7.41 -15.29 5.59
CA GLU A 156 7.50 -16.23 6.70
C GLU A 156 8.90 -16.25 7.34
N GLU A 157 9.96 -16.09 6.54
CA GLU A 157 11.33 -16.03 7.04
C GLU A 157 11.52 -14.83 7.97
N MET A 158 11.00 -13.66 7.58
CA MET A 158 11.03 -12.45 8.41
C MET A 158 10.23 -12.65 9.69
N LEU A 159 9.04 -13.24 9.61
CA LEU A 159 8.19 -13.52 10.77
C LEU A 159 8.92 -14.41 11.80
N ILE A 160 9.53 -15.50 11.33
CA ILE A 160 10.29 -16.42 12.20
C ILE A 160 11.45 -15.70 12.87
N LYS A 161 12.27 -15.00 12.11
CA LYS A 161 13.44 -14.26 12.62
C LYS A 161 13.05 -13.19 13.63
N LEU A 162 12.06 -12.36 13.32
CA LEU A 162 11.57 -11.33 14.26
C LEU A 162 11.01 -11.96 15.53
N THR A 163 10.31 -13.08 15.41
CA THR A 163 9.77 -13.79 16.58
C THR A 163 10.90 -14.34 17.47
N GLU A 164 11.94 -14.91 16.87
CA GLU A 164 13.08 -15.48 17.62
C GLU A 164 13.91 -14.37 18.29
N ASP A 165 14.29 -13.33 17.54
CA ASP A 165 15.15 -12.25 18.04
C ASP A 165 14.45 -11.38 19.08
N ASN A 166 13.12 -11.29 19.02
CA ASN A 166 12.33 -10.52 19.98
C ASN A 166 11.61 -11.39 21.02
N LYS A 167 11.92 -12.68 21.10
CA LYS A 167 11.30 -13.65 22.01
C LYS A 167 11.29 -13.22 23.48
N THR A 168 12.31 -12.49 23.91
CA THR A 168 12.42 -11.95 25.27
C THR A 168 11.87 -10.53 25.40
N ARG A 169 11.62 -9.86 24.29
CA ARG A 169 11.13 -8.48 24.22
C ARG A 169 9.60 -8.51 24.14
N LYS A 170 8.93 -8.47 25.27
CA LYS A 170 7.46 -8.54 25.35
C LYS A 170 6.72 -7.37 24.67
N ILE A 171 7.45 -6.36 24.20
CA ILE A 171 6.91 -5.15 23.55
C ILE A 171 6.90 -5.21 22.02
N VAL A 172 7.42 -6.29 21.42
CA VAL A 172 7.45 -6.48 19.97
C VAL A 172 6.52 -7.62 19.59
N HIS A 173 5.58 -7.34 18.71
CA HIS A 173 4.50 -8.23 18.28
C HIS A 173 4.58 -8.46 16.76
N PRO A 174 5.41 -9.42 16.29
CA PRO A 174 5.46 -9.75 14.87
C PRO A 174 4.19 -10.52 14.48
N ILE A 175 3.61 -10.14 13.32
CA ILE A 175 2.48 -10.84 12.73
C ILE A 175 2.72 -11.12 11.26
N GLY A 176 2.18 -12.22 10.75
CA GLY A 176 2.25 -12.60 9.34
C GLY A 176 1.31 -11.78 8.46
N TYR A 177 0.76 -12.44 7.43
CA TYR A 177 -0.31 -11.86 6.64
C TYR A 177 -1.56 -11.66 7.48
N THR A 178 -2.18 -10.47 7.35
CA THR A 178 -3.41 -10.14 8.06
C THR A 178 -4.30 -9.23 7.23
N ASP A 179 -5.59 -9.36 7.38
CA ASP A 179 -6.61 -8.46 6.83
C ASP A 179 -6.97 -7.34 7.82
N ASP A 180 -6.39 -7.35 9.03
CA ASP A 180 -6.65 -6.37 10.09
C ASP A 180 -5.89 -5.05 9.92
N VAL A 181 -5.18 -4.83 8.80
CA VAL A 181 -4.40 -3.60 8.55
C VAL A 181 -5.21 -2.31 8.81
N PRO A 182 -6.48 -2.19 8.36
CA PRO A 182 -7.28 -1.01 8.64
C PRO A 182 -7.50 -0.77 10.15
N LEU A 183 -7.72 -1.84 10.91
CA LEU A 183 -7.90 -1.77 12.36
C LEU A 183 -6.59 -1.50 13.10
N LEU A 184 -5.49 -2.05 12.62
CA LEU A 184 -4.14 -1.77 13.13
C LEU A 184 -3.78 -0.29 12.95
N MET A 185 -4.10 0.31 11.79
CA MET A 185 -3.91 1.73 11.56
C MET A 185 -4.78 2.61 12.47
N ASP A 186 -6.00 2.17 12.82
CA ASP A 186 -6.84 2.85 13.82
C ASP A 186 -6.25 2.74 15.24
N ALA A 187 -5.62 1.62 15.57
CA ALA A 187 -5.07 1.32 16.90
C ALA A 187 -3.73 2.02 17.16
N CYS A 188 -2.90 2.21 16.13
CA CYS A 188 -1.53 2.69 16.26
C CYS A 188 -1.44 4.22 16.23
N ASP A 189 -0.31 4.75 16.71
CA ASP A 189 -0.05 6.19 16.76
C ASP A 189 0.81 6.65 15.60
N VAL A 190 1.66 5.77 15.06
CA VAL A 190 2.58 6.06 13.95
C VAL A 190 2.73 4.81 13.09
N LEU A 191 2.83 5.01 11.79
CA LEU A 191 3.17 3.98 10.80
C LEU A 191 4.57 4.22 10.26
N PHE A 192 5.45 3.22 10.40
CA PHE A 192 6.72 3.12 9.70
C PHE A 192 6.53 2.29 8.44
N THR A 193 6.73 2.89 7.28
CA THR A 193 6.55 2.19 6.01
C THR A 193 7.47 2.73 4.92
N LYS A 194 7.67 1.95 3.87
CA LYS A 194 8.28 2.50 2.65
C LYS A 194 7.29 3.46 1.95
N PRO A 195 7.76 4.45 1.19
CA PRO A 195 6.92 5.42 0.48
C PRO A 195 6.19 4.79 -0.72
N GLY A 196 5.29 3.84 -0.47
CA GLY A 196 4.44 3.22 -1.49
C GLY A 196 3.10 3.93 -1.61
N GLY A 197 2.62 4.17 -2.84
CA GLY A 197 1.40 4.96 -3.06
C GLY A 197 0.17 4.39 -2.36
N ILE A 198 -0.04 3.06 -2.39
CA ILE A 198 -1.21 2.42 -1.78
C ILE A 198 -1.16 2.57 -0.25
N SER A 199 -0.10 2.08 0.41
CA SER A 199 0.00 2.13 1.88
C SER A 199 -0.01 3.56 2.43
N SER A 200 0.61 4.51 1.70
CA SER A 200 0.54 5.93 2.08
C SER A 200 -0.88 6.49 1.96
N THR A 201 -1.63 6.12 0.92
CA THR A 201 -3.02 6.55 0.74
C THR A 201 -3.93 5.96 1.82
N GLU A 202 -3.75 4.68 2.16
CA GLU A 202 -4.44 3.99 3.25
C GLU A 202 -4.19 4.71 4.59
N ALA A 203 -2.93 5.01 4.88
CA ALA A 203 -2.52 5.71 6.10
C ALA A 203 -3.09 7.14 6.18
N ILE A 204 -3.08 7.89 5.06
CA ILE A 204 -3.70 9.22 4.97
C ILE A 204 -5.21 9.12 5.25
N CYS A 205 -5.89 8.14 4.65
CA CYS A 205 -7.32 7.93 4.86
C CYS A 205 -7.64 7.63 6.33
N LYS A 206 -6.78 6.88 7.01
CA LYS A 206 -6.86 6.58 8.45
C LYS A 206 -6.34 7.71 9.35
N SER A 207 -5.78 8.77 8.78
CA SER A 207 -5.18 9.90 9.52
C SER A 207 -4.09 9.47 10.51
N ILE A 208 -3.34 8.40 10.20
CA ILE A 208 -2.19 7.97 10.97
C ILE A 208 -0.92 8.66 10.45
N PRO A 209 -0.08 9.23 11.33
CA PRO A 209 1.23 9.77 10.95
C PRO A 209 2.13 8.70 10.32
N ILE A 210 2.89 9.09 9.27
CA ILE A 210 3.78 8.20 8.50
C ILE A 210 5.23 8.67 8.69
N ILE A 211 6.12 7.70 8.89
CA ILE A 211 7.57 7.86 8.89
C ILE A 211 8.20 6.93 7.85
#